data_c6a5e0947eb835431b57978595495814
#
_entry.id   c6a5e0947eb835431b57978595495814
#
_cell.length_a   1.000
_cell.length_b   1.000
_cell.length_c   1.000
_cell.angle_alpha   90.00
_cell.angle_beta   90.00
_cell.angle_gamma   90.00
#
_symmetry.space_group_name_H-M   'P 1'
#
loop_
_entity.id
_entity.type
_entity.pdbx_description
1 polymer ?
#
loop_
_entity_poly.entity_id
_entity_poly.type
_entity_poly.pdbx_seq_one_letter_code
_entity_poly.pdbx_strand_id
1 'polypeptide(L)'
;GSEMCIETDTGLNKDLSPAYHNLLDNQVVEVGVKIPILDWGKRRGKVRVAKSNRDVTLSKIKKEQMDFDQDIFLLVEHFNNQAQQLSIANEADKIAQQRYKTSVETFLIGKINTLDLNDAQNSKDDARQKHINELYWYWYYYYQLRSLTLWDFQNNTPLEADFEDIIKKNCVFVLFKQEGCWFQTNASLVLN
;
A
#
# COMPACT_ATOMS: atom_id res chain seq x y z
N GLY A 1 10.08 -36.10 -5.22
CA GLY A 1 10.64 -35.56 -3.98
C GLY A 1 11.93 -36.28 -3.66
N SER A 2 12.99 -35.58 -3.40
CA SER A 2 14.24 -36.11 -2.86
C SER A 2 14.09 -36.12 -1.33
N GLU A 3 14.11 -37.29 -0.74
CA GLU A 3 14.17 -37.45 0.72
C GLU A 3 15.64 -37.68 1.10
N MET A 4 16.15 -36.87 2.01
CA MET A 4 17.48 -37.01 2.57
C MET A 4 17.33 -37.74 3.92
N CYS A 5 17.78 -38.99 4.00
CA CYS A 5 17.81 -39.73 5.24
C CYS A 5 19.24 -39.69 5.80
N ILE A 6 19.38 -39.25 7.04
CA ILE A 6 20.63 -39.32 7.79
C ILE A 6 20.49 -40.50 8.75
N GLU A 7 21.18 -41.60 8.49
CA GLU A 7 21.30 -42.71 9.42
C GLU A 7 22.62 -42.60 10.20
N THR A 8 22.51 -42.55 11.52
CA THR A 8 23.67 -42.69 12.41
C THR A 8 23.82 -44.14 12.83
N ASP A 9 24.87 -44.78 12.36
CA ASP A 9 25.21 -46.14 12.77
C ASP A 9 25.95 -46.09 14.12
N THR A 10 25.36 -46.75 15.11
CA THR A 10 25.97 -46.92 16.45
C THR A 10 26.64 -48.27 16.52
N GLY A 11 27.96 -48.28 16.52
CA GLY A 11 28.74 -49.52 16.70
C GLY A 11 28.48 -50.17 18.05
N LEU A 12 28.17 -51.48 18.05
CA LEU A 12 28.01 -52.29 19.26
C LEU A 12 29.36 -52.67 19.86
N ASN A 13 29.71 -52.06 20.99
CA ASN A 13 30.89 -52.41 21.78
C ASN A 13 30.50 -53.17 23.06
N LYS A 14 31.26 -54.23 23.37
CA LYS A 14 31.02 -55.06 24.56
C LYS A 14 31.45 -54.37 25.87
N ASP A 15 32.32 -53.39 25.83
CA ASP A 15 32.80 -52.62 26.98
C ASP A 15 32.52 -51.12 26.81
N LEU A 16 32.12 -50.49 27.89
CA LEU A 16 31.74 -49.08 27.92
C LEU A 16 32.91 -48.07 27.67
N SER A 17 34.14 -48.48 28.01
CA SER A 17 35.30 -47.58 27.90
C SER A 17 35.73 -47.29 26.45
N PRO A 18 35.84 -48.29 25.54
CA PRO A 18 36.13 -47.99 24.12
C PRO A 18 34.96 -47.33 23.38
N ALA A 19 33.71 -47.53 23.80
CA ALA A 19 32.55 -46.85 23.21
C ALA A 19 32.55 -45.36 23.46
N TYR A 20 33.17 -44.89 24.52
CA TYR A 20 33.24 -43.46 24.86
C TYR A 20 34.44 -42.75 24.22
N HIS A 21 35.50 -43.47 23.86
CA HIS A 21 36.73 -42.90 23.28
C HIS A 21 36.80 -43.01 21.75
N ASN A 22 36.06 -43.92 21.13
CA ASN A 22 35.98 -44.11 19.69
C ASN A 22 34.52 -43.99 19.23
N LEU A 23 34.04 -42.77 19.19
CA LEU A 23 32.81 -42.44 18.45
C LEU A 23 33.11 -42.62 16.96
N LEU A 24 32.54 -43.67 16.36
CA LEU A 24 32.54 -43.85 14.90
C LEU A 24 31.72 -42.73 14.28
N ASP A 25 32.42 -41.74 13.80
CA ASP A 25 31.83 -40.66 12.96
C ASP A 25 31.54 -41.21 11.55
N ASN A 26 30.60 -42.12 11.45
CA ASN A 26 30.07 -42.54 10.16
C ASN A 26 28.86 -41.71 9.81
N GLN A 27 29.07 -40.61 9.10
CA GLN A 27 28.00 -39.86 8.45
C GLN A 27 27.75 -40.45 7.06
N VAL A 28 26.69 -41.25 6.93
CA VAL A 28 26.23 -41.77 5.64
C VAL A 28 25.18 -40.81 5.10
N VAL A 29 25.49 -40.15 4.00
CA VAL A 29 24.51 -39.31 3.25
C VAL A 29 24.01 -40.14 2.08
N GLU A 30 22.76 -40.64 2.18
CA GLU A 30 22.11 -41.40 1.11
C GLU A 30 21.20 -40.49 0.30
N VAL A 31 21.48 -40.31 -0.99
CA VAL A 31 20.65 -39.58 -1.93
C VAL A 31 19.89 -40.55 -2.80
N GLY A 32 18.61 -40.75 -2.51
CA GLY A 32 17.72 -41.64 -3.24
C GLY A 32 16.75 -40.91 -4.16
N VAL A 33 16.58 -41.37 -5.40
CA VAL A 33 15.55 -40.91 -6.33
C VAL A 33 14.43 -41.95 -6.42
N LYS A 34 13.24 -41.62 -5.91
CA LYS A 34 12.08 -42.51 -5.93
C LYS A 34 11.25 -42.27 -7.20
N ILE A 35 11.35 -43.17 -8.17
CA ILE A 35 10.58 -43.14 -9.41
C ILE A 35 9.38 -44.08 -9.30
N PRO A 36 8.14 -43.62 -9.22
CA PRO A 36 6.96 -44.48 -9.20
C PRO A 36 6.68 -45.02 -10.59
N ILE A 37 6.83 -46.35 -10.77
CA ILE A 37 6.63 -47.03 -12.06
C ILE A 37 5.16 -47.33 -12.33
N LEU A 38 4.35 -47.57 -11.29
CA LEU A 38 2.90 -47.81 -11.37
C LEU A 38 2.18 -46.89 -10.41
N ASP A 39 1.52 -45.86 -10.96
CA ASP A 39 0.88 -44.80 -10.19
C ASP A 39 -0.66 -44.77 -10.33
N TRP A 40 -1.28 -45.81 -10.91
CA TRP A 40 -2.76 -46.01 -11.05
C TRP A 40 -3.52 -44.68 -11.40
N GLY A 41 -2.94 -43.85 -12.22
CA GLY A 41 -3.56 -42.57 -12.64
C GLY A 41 -3.41 -41.37 -11.67
N LYS A 42 -2.81 -41.57 -10.50
CA LYS A 42 -2.58 -40.53 -9.47
C LYS A 42 -1.77 -39.34 -10.01
N ARG A 43 -0.76 -39.60 -10.83
CA ARG A 43 0.06 -38.58 -11.50
C ARG A 43 -0.76 -37.72 -12.47
N ARG A 44 -1.62 -38.37 -13.28
CA ARG A 44 -2.53 -37.65 -14.19
C ARG A 44 -3.54 -36.81 -13.42
N GLY A 45 -4.04 -37.30 -12.27
CA GLY A 45 -4.91 -36.58 -11.38
C GLY A 45 -4.24 -35.30 -10.82
N LYS A 46 -3.00 -35.44 -10.30
CA LYS A 46 -2.23 -34.28 -9.81
C LYS A 46 -1.97 -33.20 -10.88
N VAL A 47 -1.60 -33.65 -12.10
CA VAL A 47 -1.41 -32.73 -13.23
C VAL A 47 -2.71 -32.04 -13.63
N ARG A 48 -3.85 -32.73 -13.60
CA ARG A 48 -5.16 -32.14 -13.89
C ARG A 48 -5.55 -31.09 -12.85
N VAL A 49 -5.36 -31.39 -11.57
CA VAL A 49 -5.59 -30.45 -10.47
C VAL A 49 -4.69 -29.22 -10.59
N ALA A 50 -3.39 -29.42 -10.87
CA ALA A 50 -2.46 -28.31 -11.06
C ALA A 50 -2.85 -27.41 -12.25
N LYS A 51 -3.29 -28.00 -13.37
CA LYS A 51 -3.82 -27.24 -14.52
C LYS A 51 -5.09 -26.46 -14.15
N SER A 52 -6.04 -27.11 -13.46
CA SER A 52 -7.27 -26.45 -13.02
C SER A 52 -6.96 -25.28 -12.06
N ASN A 53 -6.06 -25.47 -11.12
CA ASN A 53 -5.63 -24.39 -10.20
C ASN A 53 -4.99 -23.22 -10.96
N ARG A 54 -4.14 -23.51 -11.95
CA ARG A 54 -3.59 -22.48 -12.83
C ARG A 54 -4.67 -21.70 -13.56
N ASP A 55 -5.65 -22.39 -14.13
CA ASP A 55 -6.74 -21.75 -14.89
C ASP A 55 -7.63 -20.89 -13.99
N VAL A 56 -7.88 -21.33 -12.75
CA VAL A 56 -8.55 -20.52 -11.71
C VAL A 56 -7.73 -19.28 -11.36
N THR A 57 -6.42 -19.43 -11.20
CA THR A 57 -5.53 -18.28 -10.90
C THR A 57 -5.50 -17.28 -12.03
N LEU A 58 -5.41 -17.73 -13.28
CA LEU A 58 -5.49 -16.86 -14.47
C LEU A 58 -6.82 -16.11 -14.55
N SER A 59 -7.93 -16.79 -14.24
CA SER A 59 -9.25 -16.15 -14.20
C SER A 59 -9.36 -15.11 -13.09
N LYS A 60 -8.76 -15.34 -11.92
CA LYS A 60 -8.67 -14.36 -10.83
C LYS A 60 -7.88 -13.13 -11.25
N ILE A 61 -6.69 -13.31 -11.82
CA ILE A 61 -5.86 -12.21 -12.32
C ILE A 61 -6.61 -11.37 -13.35
N LYS A 62 -7.29 -12.04 -14.31
CA LYS A 62 -8.09 -11.32 -15.31
C LYS A 62 -9.22 -10.52 -14.67
N LYS A 63 -9.89 -11.07 -13.66
CA LYS A 63 -10.92 -10.36 -12.92
C LYS A 63 -10.34 -9.14 -12.19
N GLU A 64 -9.23 -9.32 -11.48
CA GLU A 64 -8.56 -8.22 -10.75
C GLU A 64 -8.11 -7.09 -11.70
N GLN A 65 -7.65 -7.43 -12.90
CA GLN A 65 -7.36 -6.41 -13.93
C GLN A 65 -8.61 -5.63 -14.34
N MET A 66 -9.73 -6.33 -14.59
CA MET A 66 -10.97 -5.65 -14.95
C MET A 66 -11.52 -4.77 -13.81
N ASP A 67 -11.44 -5.26 -12.56
CA ASP A 67 -11.85 -4.51 -11.39
C ASP A 67 -10.97 -3.25 -11.21
N PHE A 68 -9.66 -3.37 -11.42
CA PHE A 68 -8.72 -2.25 -11.36
C PHE A 68 -9.00 -1.19 -12.44
N ASP A 69 -9.24 -1.61 -13.69
CA ASP A 69 -9.58 -0.69 -14.78
C ASP A 69 -10.90 0.07 -14.47
N GLN A 70 -11.87 -0.64 -13.89
CA GLN A 70 -13.14 -0.04 -13.48
C GLN A 70 -12.95 0.95 -12.33
N ASP A 71 -12.14 0.62 -11.33
CA ASP A 71 -11.84 1.49 -10.18
C ASP A 71 -11.17 2.79 -10.62
N ILE A 72 -10.21 2.72 -11.55
CA ILE A 72 -9.58 3.92 -12.13
C ILE A 72 -10.61 4.77 -12.87
N PHE A 73 -11.44 4.15 -13.70
CA PHE A 73 -12.49 4.87 -14.44
C PHE A 73 -13.43 5.62 -13.48
N LEU A 74 -13.93 4.94 -12.45
CA LEU A 74 -14.80 5.53 -11.44
C LEU A 74 -14.10 6.66 -10.67
N LEU A 75 -12.82 6.47 -10.35
CA LEU A 75 -12.04 7.48 -9.64
C LEU A 75 -11.86 8.76 -10.47
N VAL A 76 -11.62 8.64 -11.77
CA VAL A 76 -11.53 9.79 -12.68
C VAL A 76 -12.88 10.51 -12.78
N GLU A 77 -14.00 9.78 -12.87
CA GLU A 77 -15.33 10.38 -12.85
C GLU A 77 -15.64 11.10 -11.53
N HIS A 78 -15.27 10.48 -10.40
CA HIS A 78 -15.40 11.13 -9.09
C HIS A 78 -14.57 12.41 -8.99
N PHE A 79 -13.33 12.40 -9.49
CA PHE A 79 -12.47 13.58 -9.50
C PHE A 79 -13.07 14.72 -10.34
N ASN A 80 -13.57 14.41 -11.54
CA ASN A 80 -14.19 15.39 -12.43
C ASN A 80 -15.46 16.00 -11.80
N ASN A 81 -16.31 15.16 -11.22
CA ASN A 81 -17.50 15.61 -10.51
C ASN A 81 -17.14 16.46 -9.29
N GLN A 82 -16.10 16.07 -8.54
CA GLN A 82 -15.64 16.82 -7.38
C GLN A 82 -15.10 18.21 -7.74
N ALA A 83 -14.43 18.34 -8.87
CA ALA A 83 -13.98 19.64 -9.38
C ALA A 83 -15.16 20.60 -9.62
N GLN A 84 -16.27 20.10 -10.16
CA GLN A 84 -17.49 20.87 -10.36
C GLN A 84 -18.16 21.22 -9.02
N GLN A 85 -18.27 20.25 -8.08
CA GLN A 85 -18.83 20.48 -6.75
C GLN A 85 -18.03 21.54 -5.97
N LEU A 86 -16.71 21.51 -6.06
CA LEU A 86 -15.84 22.51 -5.45
C LEU A 86 -16.10 23.91 -6.03
N SER A 87 -16.27 24.02 -7.35
CA SER A 87 -16.60 25.30 -8.00
C SER A 87 -17.93 25.84 -7.51
N ILE A 88 -18.97 25.01 -7.44
CA ILE A 88 -20.31 25.38 -6.94
C ILE A 88 -20.23 25.79 -5.46
N ALA A 89 -19.53 25.03 -4.63
CA ALA A 89 -19.39 25.33 -3.21
C ALA A 89 -18.64 26.66 -2.97
N ASN A 90 -17.62 26.95 -3.78
CA ASN A 90 -16.91 28.24 -3.73
C ASN A 90 -17.82 29.43 -4.09
N GLU A 91 -18.64 29.29 -5.11
CA GLU A 91 -19.61 30.32 -5.46
C GLU A 91 -20.70 30.48 -4.37
N ALA A 92 -21.19 29.37 -3.81
CA ALA A 92 -22.15 29.39 -2.72
C ALA A 92 -21.58 30.10 -1.47
N ASP A 93 -20.32 29.86 -1.13
CA ASP A 93 -19.63 30.51 -0.01
C ASP A 93 -19.55 32.06 -0.26
N LYS A 94 -19.18 32.49 -1.45
CA LYS A 94 -19.13 33.93 -1.81
C LYS A 94 -20.50 34.59 -1.69
N ILE A 95 -21.55 33.95 -2.22
CA ILE A 95 -22.92 34.44 -2.14
C ILE A 95 -23.39 34.53 -0.70
N ALA A 96 -23.12 33.50 0.11
CA ALA A 96 -23.51 33.52 1.53
C ALA A 96 -22.78 34.58 2.34
N GLN A 97 -21.50 34.80 2.06
CA GLN A 97 -20.75 35.93 2.67
C GLN A 97 -21.34 37.29 2.30
N GLN A 98 -21.69 37.49 1.03
CA GLN A 98 -22.31 38.73 0.58
C GLN A 98 -23.70 38.94 1.20
N ARG A 99 -24.53 37.86 1.24
CA ARG A 99 -25.84 37.87 1.92
C ARG A 99 -25.70 38.27 3.39
N TYR A 100 -24.76 37.66 4.12
CA TYR A 100 -24.51 38.01 5.51
C TYR A 100 -24.10 39.48 5.68
N LYS A 101 -23.20 39.99 4.84
CA LYS A 101 -22.78 41.41 4.86
C LYS A 101 -23.95 42.35 4.65
N THR A 102 -24.79 42.08 3.65
CA THR A 102 -26.02 42.85 3.41
C THR A 102 -27.01 42.75 4.56
N SER A 103 -27.14 41.56 5.18
CA SER A 103 -28.00 41.38 6.36
C SER A 103 -27.52 42.19 7.56
N VAL A 104 -26.19 42.27 7.79
CA VAL A 104 -25.63 43.14 8.85
C VAL A 104 -25.96 44.61 8.58
N GLU A 105 -25.76 45.11 7.35
CA GLU A 105 -26.09 46.51 6.96
C GLU A 105 -27.60 46.80 7.14
N THR A 106 -28.45 45.84 6.77
CA THR A 106 -29.92 45.96 6.87
C THR A 106 -30.39 45.90 8.33
N PHE A 107 -29.72 45.13 9.18
CA PHE A 107 -29.97 45.07 10.62
C PHE A 107 -29.63 46.40 11.30
N LEU A 108 -28.50 47.00 10.95
CA LEU A 108 -28.07 48.31 11.51
C LEU A 108 -29.06 49.44 11.26
N ILE A 109 -29.79 49.40 10.15
CA ILE A 109 -30.86 50.38 9.83
C ILE A 109 -32.24 49.94 10.34
N GLY A 110 -32.31 48.81 11.13
CA GLY A 110 -33.52 48.35 11.80
C GLY A 110 -34.57 47.69 10.89
N LYS A 111 -34.20 47.26 9.67
CA LYS A 111 -35.14 46.66 8.71
C LYS A 111 -35.33 45.14 8.86
N ILE A 112 -34.40 44.45 9.51
CA ILE A 112 -34.49 43.00 9.82
C ILE A 112 -34.29 42.81 11.31
N ASN A 113 -34.76 41.66 11.80
CA ASN A 113 -34.65 41.28 13.20
C ASN A 113 -33.38 40.45 13.46
N THR A 114 -33.09 40.18 14.73
CA THR A 114 -31.92 39.39 15.15
C THR A 114 -32.00 37.93 14.65
N LEU A 115 -33.22 37.38 14.49
CA LEU A 115 -33.35 36.01 13.98
C LEU A 115 -32.93 35.88 12.54
N ASP A 116 -33.31 36.86 11.68
CA ASP A 116 -32.91 36.88 10.26
C ASP A 116 -31.41 37.07 10.11
N LEU A 117 -30.80 37.89 10.98
CA LEU A 117 -29.34 38.06 10.98
C LEU A 117 -28.61 36.77 11.38
N ASN A 118 -29.12 36.07 12.42
CA ASN A 118 -28.56 34.79 12.87
C ASN A 118 -28.70 33.73 11.79
N ASP A 119 -29.85 33.67 11.08
CA ASP A 119 -30.02 32.76 9.94
C ASP A 119 -29.02 33.03 8.81
N ALA A 120 -28.80 34.30 8.48
CA ALA A 120 -27.77 34.69 7.49
C ALA A 120 -26.36 34.30 7.94
N GLN A 121 -26.04 34.38 9.24
CA GLN A 121 -24.77 33.97 9.79
C GLN A 121 -24.60 32.46 9.71
N ASN A 122 -25.60 31.67 10.16
CA ASN A 122 -25.57 30.22 10.07
C ASN A 122 -25.41 29.75 8.62
N SER A 123 -26.17 30.33 7.68
CA SER A 123 -26.06 30.01 6.27
C SER A 123 -24.66 30.30 5.69
N LYS A 124 -23.99 31.36 6.13
CA LYS A 124 -22.61 31.70 5.76
C LYS A 124 -21.64 30.63 6.32
N ASP A 125 -21.79 30.28 7.58
CA ASP A 125 -20.89 29.32 8.23
C ASP A 125 -21.07 27.92 7.64
N ASP A 126 -22.30 27.50 7.32
CA ASP A 126 -22.60 26.24 6.64
C ASP A 126 -22.01 26.19 5.22
N ALA A 127 -22.15 27.28 4.45
CA ALA A 127 -21.59 27.38 3.12
C ALA A 127 -20.05 27.32 3.15
N ARG A 128 -19.43 27.96 4.13
CA ARG A 128 -17.99 27.91 4.36
C ARG A 128 -17.51 26.52 4.70
N GLN A 129 -18.19 25.86 5.62
CA GLN A 129 -17.87 24.48 6.00
C GLN A 129 -18.00 23.52 4.82
N LYS A 130 -19.07 23.68 4.02
CA LYS A 130 -19.26 22.88 2.80
C LYS A 130 -18.12 23.11 1.81
N HIS A 131 -17.71 24.36 1.55
CA HIS A 131 -16.60 24.66 0.67
C HIS A 131 -15.29 23.98 1.13
N ILE A 132 -14.97 24.01 2.43
CA ILE A 132 -13.78 23.35 3.00
C ILE A 132 -13.87 21.83 2.82
N ASN A 133 -15.06 21.27 3.00
CA ASN A 133 -15.30 19.84 2.85
C ASN A 133 -15.10 19.37 1.39
N GLU A 134 -15.64 20.15 0.44
CA GLU A 134 -15.48 19.85 -0.99
C GLU A 134 -14.01 20.01 -1.43
N LEU A 135 -13.29 20.98 -0.87
CA LEU A 135 -11.86 21.17 -1.10
C LEU A 135 -11.05 19.97 -0.58
N TYR A 136 -11.40 19.45 0.61
CA TYR A 136 -10.78 18.25 1.15
C TYR A 136 -10.96 17.04 0.21
N TRP A 137 -12.21 16.78 -0.25
CA TRP A 137 -12.50 15.68 -1.15
C TRP A 137 -11.83 15.83 -2.50
N TYR A 138 -11.70 17.04 -3.02
CA TYR A 138 -10.96 17.31 -4.26
C TYR A 138 -9.49 16.86 -4.13
N TRP A 139 -8.80 17.28 -3.07
CA TRP A 139 -7.42 16.85 -2.83
C TRP A 139 -7.30 15.37 -2.54
N TYR A 140 -8.27 14.79 -1.84
CA TYR A 140 -8.30 13.35 -1.56
C TYR A 140 -8.32 12.54 -2.87
N TYR A 141 -9.24 12.81 -3.78
CA TYR A 141 -9.31 12.13 -5.07
C TYR A 141 -8.09 12.39 -5.95
N TYR A 142 -7.54 13.62 -5.92
CA TYR A 142 -6.31 13.94 -6.62
C TYR A 142 -5.13 13.08 -6.17
N TYR A 143 -4.88 12.98 -4.87
CA TYR A 143 -3.79 12.18 -4.34
C TYR A 143 -4.04 10.68 -4.50
N GLN A 144 -5.29 10.23 -4.43
CA GLN A 144 -5.65 8.85 -4.69
C GLN A 144 -5.37 8.48 -6.15
N LEU A 145 -5.74 9.33 -7.11
CA LEU A 145 -5.44 9.14 -8.53
C LEU A 145 -3.93 9.12 -8.78
N ARG A 146 -3.20 10.06 -8.17
CA ARG A 146 -1.74 10.13 -8.23
C ARG A 146 -1.07 8.86 -7.68
N SER A 147 -1.59 8.33 -6.58
CA SER A 147 -1.08 7.09 -5.96
C SER A 147 -1.32 5.85 -6.82
N LEU A 148 -2.49 5.74 -7.46
CA LEU A 148 -2.84 4.60 -8.30
C LEU A 148 -2.14 4.61 -9.65
N THR A 149 -1.95 5.80 -10.24
CA THR A 149 -1.30 5.95 -11.54
C THR A 149 0.21 6.06 -11.45
N LEU A 150 0.75 6.31 -10.26
CA LEU A 150 2.18 6.63 -10.04
C LEU A 150 2.67 7.78 -10.94
N TRP A 151 1.78 8.73 -11.23
CA TRP A 151 2.05 9.86 -12.10
C TRP A 151 1.84 11.19 -11.40
N ASP A 152 2.80 12.11 -11.54
CA ASP A 152 2.66 13.48 -11.06
C ASP A 152 2.05 14.36 -12.17
N PHE A 153 0.76 14.66 -12.03
CA PHE A 153 0.01 15.46 -13.02
C PHE A 153 0.42 16.93 -13.06
N GLN A 154 1.06 17.45 -12.00
CA GLN A 154 1.53 18.85 -11.97
C GLN A 154 2.83 19.04 -12.74
N ASN A 155 3.77 18.11 -12.55
CA ASN A 155 5.07 18.15 -13.18
C ASN A 155 5.14 17.32 -14.47
N ASN A 156 4.08 16.57 -14.77
CA ASN A 156 3.97 15.65 -15.91
C ASN A 156 5.12 14.64 -15.97
N THR A 157 5.49 14.09 -14.80
CA THR A 157 6.58 13.13 -14.62
C THR A 157 6.08 11.88 -13.89
N PRO A 158 6.63 10.69 -14.18
CA PRO A 158 6.33 9.51 -13.39
C PRO A 158 6.87 9.67 -11.95
N LEU A 159 6.13 9.13 -10.98
CA LEU A 159 6.57 9.06 -9.59
C LEU A 159 7.51 7.84 -9.43
N GLU A 160 8.73 7.97 -9.89
CA GLU A 160 9.77 6.98 -9.63
C GLU A 160 10.54 7.39 -8.38
N ALA A 161 10.46 6.57 -7.34
CA ALA A 161 11.38 6.69 -6.22
C ALA A 161 12.65 5.93 -6.57
N ASP A 162 13.69 6.64 -6.98
CA ASP A 162 15.02 6.05 -7.09
C ASP A 162 15.56 5.77 -5.69
N PHE A 163 15.31 4.56 -5.21
CA PHE A 163 15.75 4.11 -3.89
C PHE A 163 17.27 4.09 -3.77
N GLU A 164 18.01 3.90 -4.88
CA GLU A 164 19.45 3.94 -4.87
C GLU A 164 19.98 5.35 -4.60
N ASP A 165 19.37 6.38 -5.20
CA ASP A 165 19.73 7.77 -4.96
C ASP A 165 19.34 8.23 -3.55
N ILE A 166 18.21 7.76 -3.02
CA ILE A 166 17.80 8.04 -1.65
C ILE A 166 18.76 7.40 -0.65
N ILE A 167 19.17 6.16 -0.89
CA ILE A 167 20.14 5.45 -0.06
C ILE A 167 21.52 6.12 -0.16
N LYS A 168 21.97 6.52 -1.35
CA LYS A 168 23.26 7.22 -1.53
C LYS A 168 23.28 8.59 -0.87
N LYS A 169 22.18 9.34 -0.88
CA LYS A 169 22.08 10.67 -0.24
C LYS A 169 21.96 10.61 1.28
N ASN A 170 21.35 9.55 1.82
CA ASN A 170 21.07 9.43 3.26
C ASN A 170 21.98 8.44 4.00
N CYS A 171 22.71 7.59 3.29
CA CYS A 171 23.70 6.69 3.87
C CYS A 171 25.11 7.19 3.54
N VAL A 172 25.79 7.75 4.52
CA VAL A 172 27.25 7.84 4.49
C VAL A 172 27.77 6.42 4.72
N PHE A 173 28.19 5.76 3.66
CA PHE A 173 28.88 4.48 3.73
C PHE A 173 30.19 4.68 4.51
N VAL A 174 30.21 4.30 5.76
CA VAL A 174 31.49 4.07 6.47
C VAL A 174 31.97 2.70 6.05
N LEU A 175 33.13 2.73 5.40
CA LEU A 175 33.88 1.59 4.86
C LEU A 175 33.79 0.33 5.72
N PHE A 176 33.46 -0.78 5.06
CA PHE A 176 33.58 -2.13 5.57
C PHE A 176 34.97 -2.35 6.19
N LYS A 177 35.02 -2.50 7.49
CA LYS A 177 36.05 -3.22 8.17
C LYS A 177 35.37 -4.41 8.85
N GLN A 178 35.86 -5.53 8.68
CA GLN A 178 35.49 -6.93 8.84
C GLN A 178 34.59 -7.34 10.07
N GLU A 179 34.01 -6.39 10.78
CA GLU A 179 33.16 -6.67 11.95
C GLU A 179 31.99 -5.66 11.99
N GLY A 180 30.85 -6.01 11.39
CA GLY A 180 29.57 -5.38 11.65
C GLY A 180 29.27 -4.09 10.87
N CYS A 181 28.10 -4.03 10.28
CA CYS A 181 27.49 -2.86 9.66
C CYS A 181 27.07 -1.86 10.76
N TRP A 182 27.66 -0.67 10.82
CA TRP A 182 27.17 0.44 11.63
C TRP A 182 26.38 1.41 10.76
N PHE A 183 25.09 1.54 11.03
CA PHE A 183 24.25 2.59 10.44
C PHE A 183 24.35 3.83 11.34
N GLN A 184 24.92 4.90 10.81
CA GLN A 184 24.84 6.20 11.44
C GLN A 184 23.82 7.05 10.71
N THR A 185 22.62 7.11 11.23
CA THR A 185 21.58 8.03 10.76
C THR A 185 21.92 9.44 11.24
N ASN A 186 22.19 10.37 10.32
CA ASN A 186 22.22 11.80 10.63
C ASN A 186 20.78 12.26 10.96
N ALA A 187 20.50 12.39 12.26
CA ALA A 187 19.23 12.89 12.81
C ALA A 187 19.07 14.42 12.73
N SER A 188 19.61 15.07 11.70
CA SER A 188 19.56 16.53 11.56
C SER A 188 18.63 17.04 10.45
N LEU A 189 17.67 16.24 9.97
CA LEU A 189 16.72 16.66 8.94
C LEU A 189 15.24 16.48 9.36
N VAL A 190 14.96 16.67 10.64
CA VAL A 190 13.58 16.87 11.10
C VAL A 190 13.59 18.08 12.02
N LEU A 191 13.57 19.28 11.47
CA LEU A 191 13.10 20.55 12.05
C LEU A 191 13.52 21.71 11.13
N ASN A 192 12.75 21.92 10.06
CA ASN A 192 12.42 23.27 9.53
C ASN A 192 11.18 23.17 8.67
#